data_d99b8c4ec6147f28b8ac03f9a40d0607
#
_entry.id   d99b8c4ec6147f28b8ac03f9a40d0607
#
_cell.length_a   1.000
_cell.length_b   1.000
_cell.length_c   1.000
_cell.angle_alpha   90.00
_cell.angle_beta   90.00
_cell.angle_gamma   90.00
#
_symmetry.space_group_name_H-M   'P 1'
#
loop_
_entity.id
_entity.type
_entity.pdbx_description
1 polymer ?
#
loop_
_entity_poly.entity_id
_entity_poly.type
_entity_poly.pdbx_seq_one_letter_code
_entity_poly.pdbx_strand_id
1 'polypeptide(L)'
;MVLLCVPSLDKDGLKGNLSQHLGKTPYFVLINWEDEQIENFQVIESKSKHLGGAMTPGEFIAGSGANKLLCGNLGPKAVQMLQNAGIEVYVGASGTVIEALQSWSEGKLKLASMDNACSEGHD
;
A
#
# COMPACT_ATOMS: atom_id res chain seq x y z
N MET A 1 2.39 4.85 -17.30
CA MET A 1 1.64 5.26 -16.09
C MET A 1 1.61 4.15 -15.05
N VAL A 2 1.78 4.52 -13.79
CA VAL A 2 1.77 3.56 -12.70
C VAL A 2 0.70 3.98 -11.70
N LEU A 3 -0.11 3.04 -11.23
CA LEU A 3 -1.07 3.29 -10.18
C LEU A 3 -0.52 2.74 -8.87
N LEU A 4 -0.28 3.63 -7.92
CA LEU A 4 0.26 3.29 -6.62
C LEU A 4 -0.85 3.28 -5.59
N CYS A 5 -0.79 2.34 -4.65
CA CYS A 5 -1.73 2.26 -3.54
C CYS A 5 -0.97 2.47 -2.25
N VAL A 6 -1.46 3.38 -1.40
CA VAL A 6 -0.84 3.65 -0.11
C VAL A 6 -1.92 3.59 0.97
N PRO A 7 -1.77 2.72 1.98
CA PRO A 7 -2.75 2.64 3.06
C PRO A 7 -2.67 3.88 3.96
N SER A 8 -3.82 4.43 4.30
CA SER A 8 -3.91 5.68 5.05
C SER A 8 -4.87 5.55 6.24
N LEU A 9 -4.54 6.24 7.31
CA LEU A 9 -5.37 6.26 8.52
C LEU A 9 -6.52 7.26 8.43
N ASP A 10 -6.46 8.19 7.47
CA ASP A 10 -7.46 9.26 7.38
C ASP A 10 -7.74 9.64 5.92
N LYS A 11 -8.63 10.61 5.73
CA LYS A 11 -9.08 11.03 4.42
C LYS A 11 -8.28 12.17 3.82
N ASP A 12 -7.17 12.55 4.45
CA ASP A 12 -6.44 13.75 4.03
C ASP A 12 -5.60 13.57 2.76
N GLY A 13 -5.69 12.42 2.13
CA GLY A 13 -4.98 12.19 0.87
C GLY A 13 -3.48 12.17 1.07
N LEU A 14 -2.77 12.96 0.29
CA LEU A 14 -1.32 12.97 0.34
C LEU A 14 -0.76 13.44 1.68
N LYS A 15 -1.51 14.21 2.41
CA LYS A 15 -1.10 14.70 3.73
C LYS A 15 -1.50 13.76 4.86
N GLY A 16 -2.26 12.72 4.55
CA GLY A 16 -2.71 11.76 5.54
C GLY A 16 -1.58 10.90 6.07
N ASN A 17 -1.81 10.31 7.23
CA ASN A 17 -0.82 9.46 7.87
C ASN A 17 -0.90 8.04 7.33
N LEU A 18 0.27 7.47 7.06
CA LEU A 18 0.36 6.10 6.57
C LEU A 18 -0.14 5.11 7.62
N SER A 19 -0.94 4.14 7.20
CA SER A 19 -1.35 3.06 8.09
C SER A 19 -0.30 1.97 8.09
N GLN A 20 0.08 1.52 9.28
CA GLN A 20 1.08 0.47 9.42
C GLN A 20 0.46 -0.94 9.45
N HIS A 21 -0.87 -1.02 9.56
CA HIS A 21 -1.56 -2.31 9.64
C HIS A 21 -2.55 -2.44 8.50
N LEU A 22 -2.15 -3.16 7.47
CA LEU A 22 -2.97 -3.28 6.27
C LEU A 22 -4.40 -3.76 6.57
N GLY A 23 -4.54 -4.74 7.46
CA GLY A 23 -5.84 -5.29 7.79
C GLY A 23 -6.77 -4.34 8.51
N LYS A 24 -6.24 -3.30 9.11
CA LYS A 24 -7.03 -2.29 9.84
C LYS A 24 -7.00 -0.94 9.17
N THR A 25 -6.55 -0.87 7.95
CA THR A 25 -6.47 0.38 7.20
C THR A 25 -7.86 0.83 6.78
N PRO A 26 -8.31 2.03 7.22
CA PRO A 26 -9.64 2.52 6.86
C PRO A 26 -9.71 3.11 5.46
N TYR A 27 -8.62 3.64 4.95
CA TYR A 27 -8.61 4.30 3.64
C TYR A 27 -7.39 3.90 2.84
N PHE A 28 -7.51 3.97 1.53
CA PHE A 28 -6.37 3.80 0.63
C PHE A 28 -6.29 4.99 -0.29
N VAL A 29 -5.08 5.48 -0.53
CA VAL A 29 -4.85 6.56 -1.48
C VAL A 29 -4.31 5.93 -2.75
N LEU A 30 -5.02 6.11 -3.85
CA LEU A 30 -4.59 5.61 -5.16
C LEU A 30 -3.98 6.79 -5.90
N ILE A 31 -2.73 6.65 -6.33
CA ILE A 31 -1.97 7.73 -6.93
C ILE A 31 -1.56 7.33 -8.33
N ASN A 32 -1.94 8.13 -9.31
CA ASN A 32 -1.46 7.97 -10.69
C ASN A 32 -0.14 8.69 -10.83
N TRP A 33 0.89 7.97 -11.16
CA TRP A 33 2.26 8.47 -11.27
C TRP A 33 2.75 8.33 -12.70
N GLU A 34 3.22 9.43 -13.28
CA GLU A 34 3.75 9.42 -14.64
C GLU A 34 4.78 10.53 -14.78
N ASP A 35 5.86 10.26 -15.50
CA ASP A 35 6.93 11.24 -15.74
C ASP A 35 7.49 11.80 -14.44
N GLU A 36 7.67 10.91 -13.46
CA GLU A 36 8.25 11.24 -12.16
C GLU A 36 7.43 12.26 -11.38
N GLN A 37 6.13 12.31 -11.59
CA GLN A 37 5.26 13.21 -10.85
C GLN A 37 3.86 12.63 -10.68
N ILE A 38 3.13 13.21 -9.73
CA ILE A 38 1.75 12.81 -9.47
C ILE A 38 0.86 13.45 -10.53
N GLU A 39 0.15 12.60 -11.29
CA GLU A 39 -0.83 13.11 -12.25
C GLU A 39 -2.14 13.43 -11.53
N ASN A 40 -2.58 12.52 -10.68
CA ASN A 40 -3.75 12.73 -9.84
C ASN A 40 -3.79 11.65 -8.76
N PHE A 41 -4.68 11.81 -7.81
CA PHE A 41 -4.87 10.81 -6.77
C PHE A 41 -6.31 10.83 -6.30
N GLN A 42 -6.71 9.74 -5.63
CA GLN A 42 -8.03 9.68 -4.99
C GLN A 42 -7.93 8.88 -3.70
N VAL A 43 -8.82 9.18 -2.77
CA VAL A 43 -8.92 8.47 -1.50
C VAL A 43 -10.16 7.61 -1.54
N ILE A 44 -10.00 6.32 -1.22
CA ILE A 44 -11.13 5.39 -1.21
C ILE A 44 -11.22 4.72 0.16
N GLU A 45 -12.43 4.34 0.54
CA GLU A 45 -12.63 3.61 1.78
C GLU A 45 -12.29 2.15 1.57
N SER A 46 -11.67 1.54 2.59
CA SER A 46 -11.36 0.12 2.53
C SER A 46 -12.65 -0.71 2.57
N LYS A 47 -12.70 -1.76 1.77
CA LYS A 47 -13.81 -2.71 1.76
C LYS A 47 -13.38 -4.05 2.33
N SER A 48 -12.33 -4.06 3.15
CA SER A 48 -11.83 -5.31 3.69
C SER A 48 -12.78 -5.88 4.74
N LYS A 49 -12.65 -7.18 5.00
CA LYS A 49 -13.46 -7.86 5.99
C LYS A 49 -13.32 -7.27 7.38
N HIS A 50 -12.13 -6.80 7.71
CA HIS A 50 -11.88 -6.24 9.04
C HIS A 50 -12.64 -4.94 9.29
N LEU A 51 -13.15 -4.33 8.24
CA LEU A 51 -13.91 -3.10 8.34
C LEU A 51 -15.33 -3.27 7.82
N GLY A 52 -15.83 -4.49 7.87
CA GLY A 52 -17.20 -4.79 7.48
C GLY A 52 -17.40 -5.09 6.01
N GLY A 53 -16.35 -5.11 5.24
CA GLY A 53 -16.44 -5.45 3.83
C GLY A 53 -16.38 -6.96 3.61
N ALA A 54 -16.47 -7.36 2.36
CA ALA A 54 -16.49 -8.77 1.98
C ALA A 54 -15.13 -9.30 1.52
N MET A 55 -14.15 -8.44 1.37
CA MET A 55 -12.85 -8.81 0.82
C MET A 55 -11.75 -8.75 1.87
N THR A 56 -10.71 -9.58 1.68
CA THR A 56 -9.50 -9.39 2.46
C THR A 56 -8.80 -8.12 1.96
N PRO A 57 -7.92 -7.51 2.76
CA PRO A 57 -7.19 -6.32 2.31
C PRO A 57 -6.43 -6.56 1.00
N GLY A 58 -5.80 -7.73 0.86
CA GLY A 58 -5.08 -8.04 -0.36
C GLY A 58 -5.99 -8.15 -1.57
N GLU A 59 -7.16 -8.77 -1.41
CA GLU A 59 -8.14 -8.87 -2.49
C GLU A 59 -8.62 -7.49 -2.91
N PHE A 60 -8.86 -6.61 -1.94
CA PHE A 60 -9.31 -5.27 -2.23
C PHE A 60 -8.26 -4.50 -3.04
N ILE A 61 -7.00 -4.59 -2.63
CA ILE A 61 -5.91 -3.91 -3.34
C ILE A 61 -5.75 -4.48 -4.75
N ALA A 62 -5.83 -5.81 -4.87
CA ALA A 62 -5.71 -6.46 -6.17
C ALA A 62 -6.81 -5.98 -7.12
N GLY A 63 -8.02 -5.82 -6.59
CA GLY A 63 -9.16 -5.36 -7.39
C GLY A 63 -9.13 -3.87 -7.73
N SER A 64 -8.28 -3.09 -7.08
CA SER A 64 -8.23 -1.65 -7.30
C SER A 64 -7.52 -1.26 -8.60
N GLY A 65 -6.80 -2.20 -9.20
CA GLY A 65 -6.01 -1.90 -10.39
C GLY A 65 -4.62 -1.37 -10.10
N ALA A 66 -4.23 -1.33 -8.83
CA ALA A 66 -2.92 -0.82 -8.46
C ALA A 66 -1.80 -1.71 -9.01
N ASN A 67 -0.72 -1.07 -9.41
CA ASN A 67 0.48 -1.76 -9.89
C ASN A 67 1.47 -1.99 -8.76
N LYS A 68 1.50 -1.10 -7.79
CA LYS A 68 2.44 -1.12 -6.69
C LYS A 68 1.75 -0.73 -5.39
N LEU A 69 2.22 -1.32 -4.29
CA LEU A 69 1.75 -0.98 -2.94
C LEU A 69 2.93 -0.45 -2.15
N LEU A 70 2.77 0.72 -1.52
CA LEU A 70 3.78 1.28 -0.64
C LEU A 70 3.27 1.15 0.79
N CYS A 71 4.02 0.48 1.66
CA CYS A 71 3.57 0.26 3.03
C CYS A 71 4.76 0.19 3.99
N GLY A 72 4.47 0.13 5.28
CA GLY A 72 5.51 0.01 6.29
C GLY A 72 6.01 -1.42 6.38
N ASN A 73 5.13 -2.33 6.75
CA ASN A 73 5.43 -3.75 6.87
C ASN A 73 4.28 -4.58 6.36
N LEU A 74 4.58 -5.81 5.98
CA LEU A 74 3.54 -6.69 5.49
C LEU A 74 3.96 -8.14 5.73
N GLY A 75 3.03 -8.97 6.17
CA GLY A 75 3.30 -10.37 6.42
C GLY A 75 3.53 -11.16 5.13
N PRO A 76 4.19 -12.32 5.21
CA PRO A 76 4.55 -13.08 4.02
C PRO A 76 3.36 -13.56 3.20
N LYS A 77 2.26 -13.91 3.84
CA LYS A 77 1.08 -14.35 3.09
C LYS A 77 0.50 -13.23 2.23
N ALA A 78 0.44 -12.02 2.78
CA ALA A 78 -0.08 -10.89 2.04
C ALA A 78 0.88 -10.50 0.91
N VAL A 79 2.19 -10.54 1.17
CA VAL A 79 3.19 -10.27 0.14
C VAL A 79 3.01 -11.24 -1.02
N GLN A 80 2.90 -12.54 -0.71
CA GLN A 80 2.77 -13.56 -1.73
C GLN A 80 1.51 -13.37 -2.55
N MET A 81 0.38 -13.10 -1.88
CA MET A 81 -0.88 -12.90 -2.55
C MET A 81 -0.83 -11.72 -3.52
N LEU A 82 -0.25 -10.61 -3.08
CA LEU A 82 -0.15 -9.42 -3.91
C LEU A 82 0.80 -9.64 -5.08
N GLN A 83 1.92 -10.31 -4.84
CA GLN A 83 2.85 -10.63 -5.91
C GLN A 83 2.22 -11.56 -6.95
N ASN A 84 1.42 -12.52 -6.50
CA ASN A 84 0.70 -13.40 -7.42
C ASN A 84 -0.34 -12.64 -8.25
N ALA A 85 -0.83 -11.52 -7.72
CA ALA A 85 -1.76 -10.66 -8.44
C ALA A 85 -1.04 -9.65 -9.35
N GLY A 86 0.28 -9.71 -9.41
CA GLY A 86 1.05 -8.82 -10.27
C GLY A 86 1.37 -7.46 -9.65
N ILE A 87 1.21 -7.34 -8.33
CA ILE A 87 1.46 -6.09 -7.63
C ILE A 87 2.81 -6.14 -6.94
N GLU A 88 3.66 -5.15 -7.21
CA GLU A 88 4.93 -5.03 -6.49
C GLU A 88 4.68 -4.37 -5.14
N VAL A 89 5.24 -4.94 -4.09
CA VAL A 89 5.06 -4.44 -2.73
C VAL A 89 6.39 -3.83 -2.26
N TYR A 90 6.34 -2.56 -1.84
CA TYR A 90 7.50 -1.88 -1.31
C TYR A 90 7.28 -1.63 0.18
N VAL A 91 8.27 -1.96 1.01
CA VAL A 91 8.18 -1.85 2.46
C VAL A 91 9.20 -0.85 3.00
N GLY A 92 8.98 -0.43 4.23
CA GLY A 92 9.85 0.54 4.88
C GLY A 92 9.32 1.96 4.87
N ALA A 93 8.11 2.16 4.38
CA ALA A 93 7.49 3.47 4.36
C ALA A 93 7.05 3.89 5.76
N SER A 94 7.10 5.19 6.03
CA SER A 94 6.64 5.74 7.31
C SER A 94 6.24 7.19 7.10
N GLY A 95 5.58 7.76 8.11
CA GLY A 95 5.18 9.16 8.07
C GLY A 95 3.87 9.36 7.33
N THR A 96 3.86 10.28 6.40
CA THR A 96 2.66 10.58 5.63
C THR A 96 2.68 9.86 4.28
N VAL A 97 1.54 9.89 3.61
CA VAL A 97 1.41 9.29 2.28
C VAL A 97 2.41 9.91 1.31
N ILE A 98 2.53 11.25 1.33
CA ILE A 98 3.46 11.91 0.41
C ILE A 98 4.91 11.57 0.75
N GLU A 99 5.24 11.39 2.02
CA GLU A 99 6.58 10.98 2.40
C GLU A 99 6.89 9.57 1.91
N ALA A 100 5.92 8.67 1.98
CA ALA A 100 6.08 7.32 1.44
C ALA A 100 6.34 7.36 -0.06
N LEU A 101 5.58 8.19 -0.76
CA LEU A 101 5.73 8.35 -2.21
C LEU A 101 7.11 8.90 -2.56
N GLN A 102 7.56 9.91 -1.82
CA GLN A 102 8.89 10.49 -2.04
C GLN A 102 9.98 9.45 -1.80
N SER A 103 9.86 8.68 -0.72
CA SER A 103 10.85 7.63 -0.43
C SER A 103 10.90 6.60 -1.54
N TRP A 104 9.74 6.21 -2.05
CA TRP A 104 9.69 5.26 -3.16
C TRP A 104 10.36 5.83 -4.40
N SER A 105 10.04 7.07 -4.75
CA SER A 105 10.57 7.69 -5.96
C SER A 105 12.09 7.88 -5.89
N GLU A 106 12.63 8.01 -4.69
CA GLU A 106 14.07 8.16 -4.47
C GLU A 106 14.79 6.82 -4.30
N GLY A 107 14.06 5.72 -4.40
CA GLY A 107 14.65 4.40 -4.27
C GLY A 107 14.98 3.99 -2.85
N LYS A 108 14.33 4.60 -1.87
CA LYS A 108 14.62 4.33 -0.46
C LYS A 108 13.79 3.20 0.14
N LEU A 109 12.72 2.78 -0.52
CA LEU A 109 11.92 1.66 -0.06
C LEU A 109 12.47 0.37 -0.63
N LYS A 110 12.26 -0.73 0.10
CA LYS A 110 12.72 -2.04 -0.35
C LYS A 110 11.58 -2.80 -1.01
N LEU A 111 11.87 -3.47 -2.10
CA LEU A 111 10.91 -4.36 -2.71
C LEU A 111 10.74 -5.56 -1.79
N ALA A 112 9.52 -5.84 -1.38
CA ALA A 112 9.25 -6.94 -0.46
C ALA A 112 9.50 -8.28 -1.10
N SER A 113 10.00 -9.21 -0.29
CA SER A 113 10.18 -10.60 -0.71
C SER A 113 9.85 -11.45 0.50
N MET A 114 9.83 -12.76 0.30
CA MET A 114 9.58 -13.66 1.44
C MET A 114 10.68 -13.53 2.49
N ASP A 115 11.88 -13.12 2.08
CA ASP A 115 13.00 -13.00 3.00
C ASP A 115 12.89 -11.76 3.88
N ASN A 116 12.34 -10.66 3.37
CA ASN A 116 12.23 -9.43 4.15
C ASN A 116 10.81 -9.08 4.56
N ALA A 117 9.89 -10.01 4.41
CA ALA A 117 8.54 -9.82 4.92
C ALA A 117 8.57 -9.93 6.43
N CYS A 118 7.49 -9.45 7.07
CA CYS A 118 7.40 -9.40 8.52
C CYS A 118 7.07 -10.77 9.07
N SER A 119 8.00 -11.69 8.95
CA SER A 119 7.71 -13.07 9.29
C SER A 119 8.01 -13.44 10.71
N GLU A 120 8.99 -12.74 11.28
CA GLU A 120 9.33 -13.09 12.60
C GLU A 120 8.31 -12.58 13.50
N GLY A 121 7.63 -11.76 13.10
CA GLY A 121 6.58 -11.27 13.87
C GLY A 121 5.48 -12.18 13.74
N HIS A 122 5.69 -12.98 12.94
CA HIS A 122 4.84 -13.71 12.96
C HIS A 122 3.71 -13.10 12.82
N ASP A 123 3.69 -12.41 12.24
CA ASP A 123 2.64 -11.77 12.02
C ASP A 123 1.79 -12.28 11.21
#